data_f46deddc1d5743d90d27f901430c3534
#
_entry.id   f46deddc1d5743d90d27f901430c3534
#
_cell.length_a   1.000
_cell.length_b   1.000
_cell.length_c   1.000
_cell.angle_alpha   90.00
_cell.angle_beta   90.00
_cell.angle_gamma   90.00
#
_symmetry.space_group_name_H-M   'P 1'
#
loop_
_entity.id
_entity.type
_entity.pdbx_description
1 polymer ?
#
loop_
_entity_poly.entity_id
_entity_poly.type
_entity_poly.pdbx_seq_one_letter_code
_entity_poly.pdbx_strand_id
1 'polypeptide(L)'
;MRSEKAFADGVQQGVSISVVLAFTIMLISTQNVLIALYAIISVGFIVMTVVGFMVMNDYQLGVSESIAMVIIIGFSVDYVVHLGAHYVHKKSPDRTDRTSDAVGAMGVSIFSGALTTFGSGVFLFGGQMIFFQKFALIITSTVVVSFAFAMVFFTSFLHAFGP
;
A
#
# COMPACT_ATOMS: atom_id res chain seq x y z
N MET A 1 27.54 -1.24 15.22
CA MET A 1 28.04 -1.10 13.84
C MET A 1 27.80 -2.30 12.93
N ARG A 2 28.20 -3.55 13.28
CA ARG A 2 27.95 -4.72 12.42
C ARG A 2 26.47 -5.11 12.34
N SER A 3 25.75 -5.07 13.45
CA SER A 3 24.30 -5.38 13.49
C SER A 3 23.45 -4.34 12.79
N GLU A 4 23.75 -3.07 12.91
CA GLU A 4 23.01 -1.99 12.21
C GLU A 4 23.12 -2.08 10.69
N LYS A 5 24.32 -2.40 10.18
CA LYS A 5 24.50 -2.64 8.74
C LYS A 5 23.72 -3.87 8.27
N ALA A 6 23.76 -4.98 9.03
CA ALA A 6 23.00 -6.18 8.68
C ALA A 6 21.48 -5.93 8.68
N PHE A 7 20.98 -5.08 9.59
CA PHE A 7 19.57 -4.67 9.57
C PHE A 7 19.23 -3.78 8.37
N ALA A 8 20.08 -2.79 8.07
CA ALA A 8 19.88 -1.93 6.92
C ALA A 8 19.90 -2.72 5.60
N ASP A 9 20.84 -3.65 5.47
CA ASP A 9 20.93 -4.54 4.31
C ASP A 9 19.70 -5.45 4.21
N GLY A 10 19.22 -5.98 5.33
CA GLY A 10 18.01 -6.80 5.40
C GLY A 10 16.74 -6.03 5.01
N VAL A 11 16.59 -4.78 5.48
CA VAL A 11 15.50 -3.88 5.08
C VAL A 11 15.54 -3.60 3.58
N GLN A 12 16.71 -3.22 3.08
CA GLN A 12 16.88 -2.90 1.67
C GLN A 12 16.57 -4.11 0.78
N GLN A 13 17.02 -5.30 1.16
CA GLN A 13 16.72 -6.53 0.44
C GLN A 13 15.23 -6.88 0.51
N GLY A 14 14.60 -6.80 1.68
CA GLY A 14 13.18 -7.06 1.86
C GLY A 14 12.30 -6.09 1.05
N VAL A 15 12.59 -4.80 1.09
CA VAL A 15 11.91 -3.77 0.31
C VAL A 15 12.08 -4.02 -1.19
N SER A 16 13.30 -4.31 -1.65
CA SER A 16 13.57 -4.56 -3.07
C SER A 16 12.79 -5.78 -3.59
N ILE A 17 12.79 -6.87 -2.83
CA ILE A 17 12.02 -8.08 -3.19
C ILE A 17 10.52 -7.78 -3.21
N SER A 18 10.01 -7.06 -2.21
CA SER A 18 8.60 -6.71 -2.12
C SER A 18 8.14 -5.84 -3.29
N VAL A 19 8.95 -4.86 -3.70
CA VAL A 19 8.64 -3.99 -4.85
C VAL A 19 8.64 -4.79 -6.16
N VAL A 20 9.60 -5.70 -6.35
CA VAL A 20 9.64 -6.57 -7.55
C VAL A 20 8.43 -7.48 -7.60
N LEU A 21 8.06 -8.10 -6.47
CA LEU A 21 6.86 -8.93 -6.38
C LEU A 21 5.59 -8.11 -6.65
N ALA A 22 5.48 -6.93 -6.05
CA ALA A 22 4.37 -6.02 -6.25
C ALA A 22 4.20 -5.65 -7.73
N PHE A 23 5.29 -5.28 -8.40
CA PHE A 23 5.29 -4.96 -9.82
C PHE A 23 4.86 -6.17 -10.67
N THR A 24 5.37 -7.36 -10.36
CA THR A 24 5.02 -8.60 -11.06
C THR A 24 3.53 -8.91 -10.91
N ILE A 25 3.00 -8.83 -9.69
CA ILE A 25 1.57 -9.05 -9.41
C ILE A 25 0.72 -8.03 -10.18
N MET A 26 1.12 -6.74 -10.18
CA MET A 26 0.42 -5.70 -10.90
C MET A 26 0.42 -5.94 -12.41
N LEU A 27 1.54 -6.36 -13.00
CA LEU A 27 1.62 -6.69 -14.42
C LEU A 27 0.71 -7.86 -14.79
N ILE A 28 0.70 -8.91 -13.98
CA ILE A 28 -0.16 -10.08 -14.22
C ILE A 28 -1.63 -9.71 -14.08
N SER A 29 -1.97 -8.92 -13.07
CA SER A 29 -3.35 -8.54 -12.77
C SER A 29 -3.93 -7.55 -13.79
N THR A 30 -3.16 -6.56 -14.20
CA THR A 30 -3.63 -5.49 -15.08
C THR A 30 -3.35 -5.75 -16.56
N GLN A 31 -2.39 -6.65 -16.87
CA GLN A 31 -1.90 -6.92 -18.22
C GLN A 31 -1.53 -5.65 -19.02
N ASN A 32 -1.29 -4.54 -18.32
CA ASN A 32 -0.99 -3.24 -18.89
C ASN A 32 0.15 -2.57 -18.13
N VAL A 33 1.27 -2.37 -18.83
CA VAL A 33 2.50 -1.82 -18.25
C VAL A 33 2.30 -0.40 -17.72
N LEU A 34 1.48 0.42 -18.39
CA LEU A 34 1.23 1.81 -17.95
C LEU A 34 0.50 1.85 -16.61
N ILE A 35 -0.52 1.03 -16.43
CA ILE A 35 -1.28 0.96 -15.18
C ILE A 35 -0.41 0.41 -14.06
N ALA A 36 0.39 -0.62 -14.35
CA ALA A 36 1.35 -1.17 -13.39
C ALA A 36 2.37 -0.10 -12.96
N LEU A 37 2.84 0.74 -13.88
CA LEU A 37 3.77 1.83 -13.56
C LEU A 37 3.11 2.89 -12.64
N TYR A 38 1.87 3.30 -12.95
CA TYR A 38 1.13 4.25 -12.11
C TYR A 38 0.86 3.69 -10.71
N ALA A 39 0.58 2.40 -10.63
CA ALA A 39 0.41 1.70 -9.36
C ALA A 39 1.68 1.72 -8.51
N ILE A 40 2.84 1.41 -9.10
CA ILE A 40 4.12 1.44 -8.38
C ILE A 40 4.47 2.86 -7.91
N ILE A 41 4.19 3.87 -8.72
CA ILE A 41 4.37 5.27 -8.31
C ILE A 41 3.48 5.58 -7.09
N SER A 42 2.20 5.16 -7.12
CA SER A 42 1.26 5.35 -6.00
C SER A 42 1.75 4.64 -4.74
N VAL A 43 2.20 3.38 -4.86
CA VAL A 43 2.78 2.60 -3.76
C VAL A 43 4.04 3.29 -3.20
N GLY A 44 4.89 3.81 -4.07
CA GLY A 44 6.07 4.58 -3.67
C GLY A 44 5.73 5.79 -2.80
N PHE A 45 4.71 6.57 -3.19
CA PHE A 45 4.22 7.70 -2.39
C PHE A 45 3.63 7.27 -1.06
N ILE A 46 2.87 6.17 -1.02
CA ILE A 46 2.32 5.61 0.23
C ILE A 46 3.46 5.24 1.18
N VAL A 47 4.44 4.48 0.70
CA VAL A 47 5.59 4.05 1.50
C VAL A 47 6.35 5.27 2.02
N MET A 48 6.65 6.27 1.17
CA MET A 48 7.31 7.50 1.59
C MET A 48 6.53 8.24 2.68
N THR A 49 5.21 8.33 2.55
CA THR A 49 4.35 9.02 3.53
C THR A 49 4.38 8.30 4.87
N VAL A 50 4.23 6.96 4.87
CA VAL A 50 4.22 6.18 6.12
C VAL A 50 5.59 6.16 6.78
N VAL A 51 6.67 6.04 6.01
CA VAL A 51 8.05 6.14 6.53
C VAL A 51 8.31 7.52 7.11
N GLY A 52 7.88 8.59 6.42
CA GLY A 52 7.98 9.94 6.94
C GLY A 52 7.25 10.09 8.29
N PHE A 53 6.07 9.49 8.41
CA PHE A 53 5.32 9.47 9.67
C PHE A 53 6.05 8.70 10.78
N MET A 54 6.69 7.57 10.46
CA MET A 54 7.52 6.82 11.40
C MET A 54 8.71 7.65 11.90
N VAL A 55 9.41 8.33 11.00
CA VAL A 55 10.54 9.19 11.35
C VAL A 55 10.12 10.36 12.25
N MET A 56 8.97 10.97 11.98
CA MET A 56 8.43 12.04 12.84
C MET A 56 8.08 11.59 14.27
N ASN A 57 7.86 10.30 14.47
CA ASN A 57 7.59 9.71 15.79
C ASN A 57 8.85 9.09 16.44
N ASP A 58 10.05 9.48 15.97
CA ASP A 58 11.35 9.02 16.50
C ASP A 58 11.54 7.49 16.51
N TYR A 59 10.90 6.77 15.54
CA TYR A 59 11.12 5.34 15.39
C TYR A 59 12.51 5.07 14.83
N GLN A 60 13.32 4.35 15.61
CA GLN A 60 14.63 3.90 15.16
C GLN A 60 14.51 2.59 14.38
N LEU A 61 15.32 2.44 13.34
CA LEU A 61 15.37 1.22 12.53
C LEU A 61 15.77 0.02 13.40
N GLY A 62 14.83 -0.87 13.63
CA GLY A 62 14.98 -2.12 14.35
C GLY A 62 14.33 -3.28 13.60
N VAL A 63 14.26 -4.45 14.24
CA VAL A 63 13.64 -5.65 13.66
C VAL A 63 12.15 -5.43 13.37
N SER A 64 11.44 -4.78 14.28
CA SER A 64 10.03 -4.46 14.15
C SER A 64 9.75 -3.55 12.96
N GLU A 65 10.55 -2.53 12.80
CA GLU A 65 10.40 -1.54 11.73
C GLU A 65 10.74 -2.16 10.37
N SER A 66 11.71 -3.08 10.34
CA SER A 66 12.05 -3.83 9.12
C SER A 66 10.92 -4.72 8.64
N ILE A 67 10.27 -5.46 9.54
CA ILE A 67 9.11 -6.29 9.23
C ILE A 67 7.93 -5.39 8.81
N ALA A 68 7.73 -4.29 9.51
CA ALA A 68 6.68 -3.34 9.20
C ALA A 68 6.80 -2.75 7.79
N MET A 69 8.01 -2.46 7.32
CA MET A 69 8.24 -1.96 5.96
C MET A 69 7.72 -2.92 4.88
N VAL A 70 7.97 -4.22 5.04
CA VAL A 70 7.46 -5.25 4.11
C VAL A 70 5.93 -5.31 4.15
N ILE A 71 5.34 -5.20 5.34
CA ILE A 71 3.88 -5.20 5.53
C ILE A 71 3.25 -3.95 4.90
N ILE A 72 3.87 -2.76 5.06
CA ILE A 72 3.42 -1.51 4.46
C ILE A 72 3.31 -1.65 2.94
N ILE A 73 4.32 -2.22 2.29
CA ILE A 73 4.31 -2.43 0.85
C ILE A 73 3.18 -3.38 0.46
N GLY A 74 3.01 -4.50 1.18
CA GLY A 74 1.95 -5.47 0.91
C GLY A 74 0.55 -4.85 0.97
N PHE A 75 0.20 -4.15 2.03
CA PHE A 75 -1.10 -3.48 2.16
C PHE A 75 -1.30 -2.36 1.14
N SER A 76 -0.23 -1.65 0.79
CA SER A 76 -0.31 -0.57 -0.19
C SER A 76 -0.63 -1.09 -1.58
N VAL A 77 -0.04 -2.22 -1.95
CA VAL A 77 -0.24 -2.87 -3.25
C VAL A 77 -1.66 -3.42 -3.37
N ASP A 78 -2.20 -4.01 -2.30
CA ASP A 78 -3.47 -4.73 -2.32
C ASP A 78 -4.64 -3.86 -2.82
N TYR A 79 -4.81 -2.66 -2.25
CA TYR A 79 -5.88 -1.74 -2.67
C TYR A 79 -5.73 -1.26 -4.11
N VAL A 80 -4.50 -0.98 -4.52
CA VAL A 80 -4.19 -0.48 -5.87
C VAL A 80 -4.37 -1.59 -6.91
N VAL A 81 -4.01 -2.85 -6.59
CA VAL A 81 -4.21 -4.02 -7.45
C VAL A 81 -5.68 -4.24 -7.74
N HIS A 82 -6.52 -4.27 -6.71
CA HIS A 82 -7.96 -4.48 -6.88
C HIS A 82 -8.60 -3.42 -7.77
N LEU A 83 -8.26 -2.17 -7.55
CA LEU A 83 -8.80 -1.06 -8.34
C LEU A 83 -8.30 -1.08 -9.79
N GLY A 84 -6.99 -1.29 -9.98
CA GLY A 84 -6.36 -1.35 -11.31
C GLY A 84 -6.83 -2.53 -12.14
N ALA A 85 -6.98 -3.70 -11.53
CA ALA A 85 -7.50 -4.89 -12.20
C ALA A 85 -8.93 -4.68 -12.69
N HIS A 86 -9.80 -4.12 -11.85
CA HIS A 86 -11.19 -3.87 -12.25
C HIS A 86 -11.30 -2.82 -13.36
N TYR A 87 -10.47 -1.77 -13.31
CA TYR A 87 -10.41 -0.74 -14.34
C TYR A 87 -10.11 -1.33 -15.74
N VAL A 88 -9.19 -2.31 -15.81
CA VAL A 88 -8.81 -2.95 -17.08
C VAL A 88 -9.87 -3.91 -17.60
N HIS A 89 -10.57 -4.60 -16.71
CA HIS A 89 -11.58 -5.59 -17.12
C HIS A 89 -12.83 -4.97 -17.75
N LYS A 90 -13.11 -3.70 -17.48
CA LYS A 90 -14.24 -3.01 -18.12
C LYS A 90 -13.87 -2.54 -19.52
N LYS A 91 -14.61 -3.06 -20.51
CA LYS A 91 -14.48 -2.69 -21.93
C LYS A 91 -15.39 -1.51 -22.26
N SER A 92 -15.11 -0.32 -21.74
CA SER A 92 -15.75 0.93 -22.16
C SER A 92 -14.73 1.82 -22.87
N PRO A 93 -15.10 2.57 -23.92
CA PRO A 93 -14.21 3.53 -24.56
C PRO A 93 -13.98 4.77 -23.66
N ASP A 94 -14.85 5.03 -22.70
CA ASP A 94 -14.75 6.19 -21.82
C ASP A 94 -14.01 5.86 -20.52
N ARG A 95 -12.97 6.65 -20.23
CA ARG A 95 -12.15 6.55 -19.01
C ARG A 95 -12.95 6.85 -17.76
N THR A 96 -13.88 7.81 -17.85
CA THR A 96 -14.75 8.21 -16.75
C THR A 96 -15.64 7.06 -16.31
N ASP A 97 -16.24 6.35 -17.28
CA ASP A 97 -17.05 5.16 -17.02
C ASP A 97 -16.25 4.04 -16.37
N ARG A 98 -15.03 3.77 -16.86
CA ARG A 98 -14.15 2.75 -16.28
C ARG A 98 -13.77 3.07 -14.85
N THR A 99 -13.39 4.33 -14.58
CA THR A 99 -12.98 4.77 -13.24
C THR A 99 -14.16 4.73 -12.28
N SER A 100 -15.31 5.25 -12.68
CA SER A 100 -16.53 5.25 -11.88
C SER A 100 -17.00 3.84 -11.54
N ASP A 101 -16.94 2.94 -12.50
CA ASP A 101 -17.31 1.53 -12.31
C ASP A 101 -16.31 0.80 -11.39
N ALA A 102 -15.01 1.03 -11.57
CA ALA A 102 -14.00 0.44 -10.70
C ALA A 102 -14.17 0.88 -9.24
N VAL A 103 -14.44 2.17 -9.01
CA VAL A 103 -14.71 2.70 -7.67
C VAL A 103 -16.04 2.17 -7.13
N GLY A 104 -17.10 2.14 -7.95
CA GLY A 104 -18.41 1.65 -7.52
C GLY A 104 -18.40 0.15 -7.17
N ALA A 105 -17.76 -0.69 -8.00
CA ALA A 105 -17.71 -2.12 -7.80
C ALA A 105 -16.74 -2.55 -6.70
N MET A 106 -15.53 -1.96 -6.67
CA MET A 106 -14.48 -2.36 -5.74
C MET A 106 -14.43 -1.50 -4.47
N GLY A 107 -14.96 -0.28 -4.51
CA GLY A 107 -14.88 0.66 -3.39
C GLY A 107 -15.44 0.11 -2.09
N VAL A 108 -16.58 -0.56 -2.12
CA VAL A 108 -17.21 -1.18 -0.93
C VAL A 108 -16.32 -2.30 -0.38
N SER A 109 -15.77 -3.14 -1.25
CA SER A 109 -14.89 -4.24 -0.86
C SER A 109 -13.58 -3.71 -0.25
N ILE A 110 -12.95 -2.74 -0.89
CA ILE A 110 -11.72 -2.10 -0.41
C ILE A 110 -11.97 -1.38 0.91
N PHE A 111 -13.10 -0.67 1.04
CA PHE A 111 -13.47 0.00 2.29
C PHE A 111 -13.70 -0.99 3.43
N SER A 112 -14.42 -2.09 3.19
CA SER A 112 -14.65 -3.10 4.22
C SER A 112 -13.36 -3.79 4.66
N GLY A 113 -12.47 -4.11 3.71
CA GLY A 113 -11.13 -4.62 3.99
C GLY A 113 -10.26 -3.64 4.79
N ALA A 114 -10.27 -2.36 4.42
CA ALA A 114 -9.59 -1.32 5.15
C ALA A 114 -10.14 -1.18 6.58
N LEU A 115 -11.46 -1.21 6.75
CA LEU A 115 -12.12 -1.09 8.06
C LEU A 115 -11.77 -2.26 8.99
N THR A 116 -11.75 -3.49 8.47
CA THR A 116 -11.38 -4.67 9.27
C THR A 116 -9.92 -4.64 9.69
N THR A 117 -9.01 -4.27 8.78
CA THR A 117 -7.58 -4.16 9.09
C THR A 117 -7.29 -2.99 10.02
N PHE A 118 -7.97 -1.85 9.84
CA PHE A 118 -7.92 -0.72 10.77
C PHE A 118 -8.38 -1.13 12.16
N GLY A 119 -9.53 -1.82 12.27
CA GLY A 119 -10.05 -2.34 13.54
C GLY A 119 -9.05 -3.26 14.23
N SER A 120 -8.45 -4.19 13.49
CA SER A 120 -7.40 -5.08 14.02
C SER A 120 -6.19 -4.29 14.53
N GLY A 121 -5.76 -3.25 13.81
CA GLY A 121 -4.70 -2.35 14.23
C GLY A 121 -5.03 -1.62 15.53
N VAL A 122 -6.27 -1.11 15.65
CA VAL A 122 -6.73 -0.44 16.87
C VAL A 122 -6.73 -1.38 18.08
N PHE A 123 -7.12 -2.64 17.92
CA PHE A 123 -7.04 -3.63 19.01
C PHE A 123 -5.62 -3.91 19.48
N LEU A 124 -4.61 -3.81 18.59
CA LEU A 124 -3.21 -3.97 18.98
C LEU A 124 -2.72 -2.87 19.94
N PHE A 125 -3.33 -1.68 19.96
CA PHE A 125 -2.98 -0.64 20.95
C PHE A 125 -3.26 -1.07 22.40
N GLY A 126 -4.17 -2.01 22.61
CA GLY A 126 -4.42 -2.61 23.93
C GLY A 126 -3.30 -3.54 24.41
N GLY A 127 -2.33 -3.87 23.58
CA GLY A 127 -1.17 -4.70 23.93
C GLY A 127 -0.23 -3.98 24.91
N GLN A 128 0.19 -4.67 25.96
CA GLN A 128 1.08 -4.10 26.99
C GLN A 128 2.55 -4.00 26.53
N MET A 129 2.94 -4.67 25.46
CA MET A 129 4.28 -4.62 24.91
C MET A 129 4.44 -3.43 23.95
N ILE A 130 5.52 -2.68 24.08
CA ILE A 130 5.89 -1.56 23.19
C ILE A 130 5.92 -2.00 21.72
N PHE A 131 6.34 -3.25 21.47
CA PHE A 131 6.33 -3.85 20.15
C PHE A 131 4.94 -3.82 19.49
N PHE A 132 3.89 -4.26 20.20
CA PHE A 132 2.52 -4.25 19.67
C PHE A 132 1.97 -2.84 19.45
N GLN A 133 2.31 -1.89 20.30
CA GLN A 133 1.89 -0.50 20.15
C GLN A 133 2.53 0.14 18.90
N LYS A 134 3.81 -0.13 18.65
CA LYS A 134 4.49 0.30 17.43
C LYS A 134 3.84 -0.30 16.17
N PHE A 135 3.59 -1.61 16.19
CA PHE A 135 2.91 -2.28 15.08
C PHE A 135 1.49 -1.74 14.85
N ALA A 136 0.74 -1.51 15.92
CA ALA A 136 -0.59 -0.93 15.86
C ALA A 136 -0.58 0.41 15.11
N LEU A 137 0.33 1.29 15.48
CA LEU A 137 0.48 2.60 14.86
C LEU A 137 0.84 2.49 13.37
N ILE A 138 1.81 1.63 13.04
CA ILE A 138 2.25 1.42 11.66
C ILE A 138 1.11 0.85 10.80
N ILE A 139 0.44 -0.22 11.25
CA ILE A 139 -0.65 -0.84 10.50
C ILE A 139 -1.80 0.15 10.31
N THR A 140 -2.22 0.82 11.38
CA THR A 140 -3.35 1.76 11.33
C THR A 140 -3.06 2.93 10.39
N SER A 141 -1.88 3.55 10.50
CA SER A 141 -1.47 4.64 9.62
C SER A 141 -1.35 4.18 8.17
N THR A 142 -0.76 2.99 7.94
CA THR A 142 -0.61 2.44 6.59
C THR A 142 -1.95 2.21 5.92
N VAL A 143 -2.92 1.61 6.62
CA VAL A 143 -4.26 1.35 6.06
C VAL A 143 -4.96 2.64 5.69
N VAL A 144 -4.94 3.66 6.56
CA VAL A 144 -5.57 4.96 6.28
C VAL A 144 -4.92 5.64 5.09
N VAL A 145 -3.58 5.72 5.07
CA VAL A 145 -2.84 6.36 3.98
C VAL A 145 -3.04 5.59 2.67
N SER A 146 -2.91 4.26 2.68
CA SER A 146 -3.06 3.43 1.48
C SER A 146 -4.47 3.51 0.91
N PHE A 147 -5.50 3.49 1.76
CA PHE A 147 -6.88 3.67 1.34
C PHE A 147 -7.11 5.05 0.69
N ALA A 148 -6.64 6.12 1.34
CA ALA A 148 -6.76 7.48 0.81
C ALA A 148 -6.03 7.64 -0.54
N PHE A 149 -4.79 7.14 -0.65
CA PHE A 149 -4.03 7.20 -1.89
C PHE A 149 -4.64 6.34 -3.00
N ALA A 150 -5.15 5.14 -2.70
CA ALA A 150 -5.80 4.30 -3.70
C ALA A 150 -7.09 4.94 -4.20
N MET A 151 -7.93 5.48 -3.31
CA MET A 151 -9.23 6.04 -3.68
C MET A 151 -9.15 7.44 -4.30
N VAL A 152 -8.17 8.26 -3.91
CA VAL A 152 -8.06 9.64 -4.42
C VAL A 152 -6.97 9.74 -5.48
N PHE A 153 -5.74 9.41 -5.12
CA PHE A 153 -4.59 9.63 -6.01
C PHE A 153 -4.59 8.67 -7.21
N PHE A 154 -4.69 7.37 -6.95
CA PHE A 154 -4.62 6.37 -8.02
C PHE A 154 -5.84 6.45 -8.96
N THR A 155 -7.04 6.66 -8.43
CA THR A 155 -8.24 6.88 -9.27
C THR A 155 -8.16 8.15 -10.10
N SER A 156 -7.63 9.25 -9.54
CA SER A 156 -7.40 10.49 -10.30
C SER A 156 -6.38 10.28 -11.42
N PHE A 157 -5.34 9.50 -11.16
CA PHE A 157 -4.34 9.13 -12.17
C PHE A 157 -4.93 8.29 -13.29
N LEU A 158 -5.76 7.28 -12.96
CA LEU A 158 -6.45 6.46 -13.95
C LEU A 158 -7.43 7.29 -14.80
N HIS A 159 -8.13 8.23 -14.18
CA HIS A 159 -9.05 9.13 -14.88
C HIS A 159 -8.31 10.07 -15.85
N ALA A 160 -7.16 10.64 -15.42
CA ALA A 160 -6.42 11.61 -16.23
C ALA A 160 -5.58 10.96 -17.33
N PHE A 161 -4.91 9.86 -17.03
CA PHE A 161 -3.86 9.25 -17.86
C PHE A 161 -4.12 7.76 -18.18
N GLY A 162 -5.22 7.18 -17.76
CA GLY A 162 -5.53 5.77 -18.02
C GLY A 162 -5.65 5.47 -19.52
N PRO A 163 -5.16 4.31 -20.01
CA PRO A 163 -5.27 3.88 -21.42
C PRO A 163 -6.69 3.49 -21.81
#